data_9e02e7175371bc185ace743c8a48128b
#
_entry.id   9e02e7175371bc185ace743c8a48128b
#
_cell.length_a   1.000
_cell.length_b   1.000
_cell.length_c   1.000
_cell.angle_alpha   90.00
_cell.angle_beta   90.00
_cell.angle_gamma   90.00
#
_symmetry.space_group_name_H-M   'P 1'
#
loop_
_entity.id
_entity.type
_entity.pdbx_description
1 polymer ?
#
loop_
_entity_poly.entity_id
_entity_poly.type
_entity_poly.pdbx_seq_one_letter_code
_entity_poly.pdbx_strand_id
1 'polypeptide(L)'
;MKGKFAFATFFILLAASAYAASPKPVVVFTFICNSTGSGSGSCPNGGRPDSLIQGSDGNFYGAAQDSMEGSSTPNGGTVFSVTPAGKFTLLHTFAAGTNKNYPNGNLPGFVTEGSDGKIYGTTLFGGVGGCNGYCGSGVLYRVSKTGTGFQVLHKFCSQSNCTDGGGGRVVPGIDGNLYGASFQGGTANCGSFYHGCGTIFRVTPATGAYEVVFNFPGTSDEFPSSFIAASDGTFYGLDSGPQGQNLFHFTPATGTFQSVALNFPSPNGLPSIGESLAVGANGNFYGLYHIYGESGEGLFEVQPDGSNLQLFPFYTTLNGGGAPDGLLLATDGNFWVADYNGSTGYGDIITLSPSTGKLIQTLTPFGGSGAVGAYPAEIIQAKDGTLWGSTYQGGNASAGHFGDGTVFSLSVGLPPK
;
A
#
# COMPACT_ATOMS: atom_id res chain seq x y z
N MET A 1 27.67 71.39 -35.27
CA MET A 1 27.42 69.97 -35.16
C MET A 1 26.59 69.70 -33.87
N LYS A 2 25.32 69.40 -34.01
CA LYS A 2 24.42 69.13 -32.87
C LYS A 2 24.24 67.61 -32.73
N GLY A 3 24.89 67.04 -31.73
CA GLY A 3 24.70 65.61 -31.38
C GLY A 3 23.38 65.38 -30.68
N LYS A 4 22.54 64.51 -31.22
CA LYS A 4 21.31 64.00 -30.56
C LYS A 4 21.65 62.76 -29.76
N PHE A 5 21.51 62.83 -28.43
CA PHE A 5 21.53 61.66 -27.58
C PHE A 5 20.12 61.04 -27.55
N ALA A 6 20.01 59.81 -28.00
CA ALA A 6 18.80 59.04 -27.87
C ALA A 6 18.87 58.25 -26.52
N PHE A 7 17.93 58.53 -25.61
CA PHE A 7 17.71 57.72 -24.40
C PHE A 7 16.87 56.49 -24.77
N ALA A 8 17.46 55.32 -24.66
CA ALA A 8 16.70 54.05 -24.71
C ALA A 8 16.16 53.73 -23.33
N THR A 9 14.83 53.80 -23.19
CA THR A 9 14.13 53.40 -21.97
C THR A 9 13.97 51.88 -21.99
N PHE A 10 14.72 51.21 -21.13
CA PHE A 10 14.55 49.77 -20.88
C PHE A 10 13.33 49.56 -19.96
N PHE A 11 12.26 49.01 -20.51
CA PHE A 11 11.15 48.47 -19.70
C PHE A 11 11.57 47.10 -19.20
N ILE A 12 11.87 46.98 -17.91
CA ILE A 12 11.97 45.70 -17.23
C ILE A 12 10.53 45.22 -16.93
N LEU A 13 10.03 44.27 -17.72
CA LEU A 13 8.86 43.53 -17.34
C LEU A 13 9.24 42.62 -16.15
N LEU A 14 8.90 43.03 -14.95
CA LEU A 14 8.83 42.12 -13.81
C LEU A 14 7.62 41.16 -14.05
N ALA A 15 7.92 39.98 -14.55
CA ALA A 15 6.95 38.90 -14.46
C ALA A 15 6.76 38.55 -12.97
N ALA A 16 5.67 39.06 -12.41
CA ALA A 16 5.21 38.57 -11.10
C ALA A 16 4.84 37.10 -11.30
N SER A 17 5.72 36.19 -10.88
CA SER A 17 5.35 34.79 -10.70
C SER A 17 4.24 34.77 -9.64
N ALA A 18 2.99 34.63 -10.08
CA ALA A 18 1.91 34.29 -9.19
C ALA A 18 2.29 32.99 -8.48
N TYR A 19 2.56 33.07 -7.18
CA TYR A 19 2.71 31.89 -6.34
C TYR A 19 1.38 31.14 -6.45
N ALA A 20 1.33 30.12 -7.28
CA ALA A 20 0.19 29.23 -7.30
C ALA A 20 0.02 28.66 -5.88
N ALA A 21 -1.17 28.79 -5.32
CA ALA A 21 -1.45 28.18 -4.03
C ALA A 21 -1.10 26.69 -4.08
N SER A 22 -0.46 26.19 -3.02
CA SER A 22 -0.12 24.77 -2.95
C SER A 22 -1.36 23.91 -3.20
N PRO A 23 -1.27 22.86 -4.01
CA PRO A 23 -2.39 21.97 -4.28
C PRO A 23 -2.96 21.44 -2.97
N LYS A 24 -4.30 21.43 -2.86
CA LYS A 24 -4.98 20.93 -1.68
C LYS A 24 -5.78 19.68 -2.04
N PRO A 25 -5.73 18.63 -1.21
CA PRO A 25 -6.59 17.48 -1.39
C PRO A 25 -8.06 17.87 -1.27
N VAL A 26 -8.87 17.23 -2.08
CA VAL A 26 -10.32 17.28 -1.99
C VAL A 26 -10.79 15.98 -1.36
N VAL A 27 -11.48 16.06 -0.23
CA VAL A 27 -12.11 14.87 0.37
C VAL A 27 -13.25 14.43 -0.51
N VAL A 28 -13.16 13.20 -0.99
CA VAL A 28 -14.18 12.58 -1.84
C VAL A 28 -15.16 11.78 -1.01
N PHE A 29 -14.65 11.10 0.02
CA PHE A 29 -15.48 10.35 0.97
C PHE A 29 -14.87 10.36 2.37
N THR A 30 -15.72 10.41 3.40
CA THR A 30 -15.33 10.35 4.81
C THR A 30 -15.94 9.11 5.44
N PHE A 31 -15.11 8.29 6.04
CA PHE A 31 -15.57 7.18 6.87
C PHE A 31 -16.05 7.70 8.23
N ILE A 32 -17.18 7.19 8.68
CA ILE A 32 -17.77 7.62 9.94
C ILE A 32 -18.14 6.39 10.76
N CYS A 33 -17.54 6.29 11.95
CA CYS A 33 -17.94 5.33 12.96
C CYS A 33 -18.79 6.02 14.04
N ASN A 34 -19.85 5.39 14.45
CA ASN A 34 -20.72 5.89 15.51
C ASN A 34 -20.17 5.39 16.85
N SER A 35 -19.49 6.24 17.60
CA SER A 35 -19.06 5.90 18.97
C SER A 35 -20.17 6.20 19.97
N THR A 36 -20.46 5.27 20.86
CA THR A 36 -21.45 5.42 21.94
C THR A 36 -20.84 5.82 23.28
N GLY A 37 -19.59 6.31 23.30
CA GLY A 37 -18.92 6.81 24.51
C GLY A 37 -18.46 5.72 25.50
N SER A 38 -18.81 4.47 25.29
CA SER A 38 -18.46 3.30 26.14
C SER A 38 -17.57 2.27 25.43
N GLY A 39 -16.88 2.66 24.37
CA GLY A 39 -16.03 1.74 23.60
C GLY A 39 -16.78 0.78 22.67
N SER A 40 -18.11 0.84 22.62
CA SER A 40 -18.92 0.12 21.66
C SER A 40 -19.43 1.07 20.60
N GLY A 41 -19.03 0.87 19.36
CA GLY A 41 -19.46 1.66 18.22
C GLY A 41 -19.59 0.78 16.99
N SER A 42 -20.22 1.28 15.95
CA SER A 42 -20.29 0.60 14.65
C SER A 42 -19.72 1.49 13.55
N CYS A 43 -18.94 0.89 12.67
CA CYS A 43 -18.43 1.53 11.47
C CYS A 43 -19.16 0.95 10.25
N PRO A 44 -20.36 1.44 9.91
CA PRO A 44 -21.20 0.79 8.91
C PRO A 44 -20.55 0.73 7.53
N ASN A 45 -19.65 1.68 7.25
CA ASN A 45 -18.91 1.75 5.99
C ASN A 45 -17.45 1.26 6.13
N GLY A 46 -17.07 0.76 7.30
CA GLY A 46 -15.68 0.50 7.65
C GLY A 46 -14.99 1.77 8.17
N GLY A 47 -13.71 1.65 8.43
CA GLY A 47 -12.82 2.75 8.82
C GLY A 47 -11.38 2.37 8.53
N ARG A 48 -10.46 3.33 8.61
CA ARG A 48 -9.03 3.10 8.32
C ARG A 48 -8.83 2.48 6.94
N PRO A 49 -9.21 3.16 5.85
CA PRO A 49 -8.98 2.65 4.51
C PRO A 49 -7.47 2.54 4.26
N ASP A 50 -7.04 1.35 3.82
CA ASP A 50 -5.65 0.95 3.72
C ASP A 50 -5.18 0.80 2.27
N SER A 51 -6.09 0.48 1.35
CA SER A 51 -5.75 0.29 -0.04
C SER A 51 -6.73 0.98 -0.98
N LEU A 52 -6.23 1.38 -2.14
CA LEU A 52 -7.04 1.99 -3.19
C LEU A 52 -6.48 1.61 -4.57
N ILE A 53 -7.35 1.23 -5.49
CA ILE A 53 -7.04 1.04 -6.91
C ILE A 53 -8.05 1.77 -7.78
N GLN A 54 -7.66 2.15 -9.00
CA GLN A 54 -8.63 2.57 -10.02
C GLN A 54 -9.00 1.37 -10.89
N GLY A 55 -10.27 1.03 -10.92
CA GLY A 55 -10.81 -0.03 -11.76
C GLY A 55 -10.85 0.33 -13.25
N SER A 56 -11.05 -0.69 -14.09
CA SER A 56 -11.18 -0.53 -15.54
C SER A 56 -12.36 0.35 -15.95
N ASP A 57 -13.39 0.45 -15.11
CA ASP A 57 -14.57 1.30 -15.27
C ASP A 57 -14.38 2.75 -14.79
N GLY A 58 -13.18 3.10 -14.30
CA GLY A 58 -12.84 4.43 -13.82
C GLY A 58 -13.24 4.74 -12.38
N ASN A 59 -13.97 3.86 -11.71
CA ASN A 59 -14.25 3.98 -10.28
C ASN A 59 -13.06 3.53 -9.44
N PHE A 60 -13.05 3.91 -8.17
CA PHE A 60 -12.02 3.53 -7.22
C PHE A 60 -12.54 2.44 -6.29
N TYR A 61 -11.70 1.47 -6.00
CA TYR A 61 -12.01 0.31 -5.17
C TYR A 61 -10.98 0.20 -4.06
N GLY A 62 -11.43 -0.10 -2.86
CA GLY A 62 -10.55 -0.17 -1.70
C GLY A 62 -11.06 -1.13 -0.62
N ALA A 63 -10.20 -1.37 0.34
CA ALA A 63 -10.52 -2.04 1.58
C ALA A 63 -10.35 -1.08 2.76
N ALA A 64 -11.21 -1.21 3.76
CA ALA A 64 -11.12 -0.47 5.00
C ALA A 64 -11.10 -1.47 6.15
N GLN A 65 -10.09 -1.35 6.99
CA GLN A 65 -10.00 -2.12 8.22
C GLN A 65 -11.04 -1.61 9.23
N ASP A 66 -11.25 -2.32 10.33
CA ASP A 66 -12.09 -1.78 11.40
C ASP A 66 -11.34 -0.73 12.19
N SER A 67 -12.03 0.36 12.57
CA SER A 67 -11.40 1.51 13.20
C SER A 67 -11.57 1.61 14.71
N MET A 68 -12.34 0.75 15.35
CA MET A 68 -12.63 0.91 16.78
C MET A 68 -11.60 0.19 17.66
N GLU A 69 -10.50 0.87 18.01
CA GLU A 69 -9.64 0.44 19.11
C GLU A 69 -10.46 0.30 20.39
N GLY A 70 -10.49 -0.91 20.95
CA GLY A 70 -11.22 -1.21 22.18
C GLY A 70 -12.68 -1.61 22.01
N SER A 71 -13.21 -1.71 20.78
CA SER A 71 -14.54 -2.25 20.55
C SER A 71 -14.61 -3.75 20.90
N SER A 72 -15.59 -4.11 21.73
CA SER A 72 -15.89 -5.53 22.05
C SER A 72 -16.54 -6.29 20.87
N THR A 73 -16.95 -5.58 19.82
CA THR A 73 -17.54 -6.13 18.59
C THR A 73 -17.05 -5.35 17.37
N PRO A 74 -15.76 -5.45 17.00
CA PRO A 74 -15.26 -4.82 15.80
C PRO A 74 -15.94 -5.42 14.58
N ASN A 75 -16.40 -4.58 13.64
CA ASN A 75 -16.69 -5.06 12.29
C ASN A 75 -15.39 -5.65 11.71
N GLY A 76 -15.50 -6.70 10.93
CA GLY A 76 -14.32 -7.34 10.32
C GLY A 76 -13.70 -6.54 9.18
N GLY A 77 -14.10 -5.29 8.99
CA GLY A 77 -13.70 -4.44 7.87
C GLY A 77 -14.64 -4.52 6.68
N THR A 78 -14.36 -3.75 5.63
CA THR A 78 -15.23 -3.63 4.45
C THR A 78 -14.43 -3.59 3.16
N VAL A 79 -15.09 -3.96 2.05
CA VAL A 79 -14.65 -3.66 0.68
C VAL A 79 -15.64 -2.66 0.11
N PHE A 80 -15.14 -1.61 -0.54
CA PHE A 80 -15.96 -0.51 -1.02
C PHE A 80 -15.57 -0.07 -2.43
N SER A 81 -16.42 0.73 -3.04
CA SER A 81 -16.08 1.54 -4.20
C SER A 81 -16.52 2.98 -4.00
N VAL A 82 -15.77 3.90 -4.64
CA VAL A 82 -16.07 5.33 -4.70
C VAL A 82 -15.95 5.79 -6.14
N THR A 83 -16.97 6.47 -6.66
CA THR A 83 -16.87 7.10 -7.99
C THR A 83 -16.04 8.39 -7.92
N PRO A 84 -15.49 8.89 -9.04
CA PRO A 84 -14.84 10.21 -9.07
C PRO A 84 -15.70 11.35 -8.52
N ALA A 85 -17.03 11.22 -8.60
CA ALA A 85 -17.99 12.19 -8.07
C ALA A 85 -18.35 11.99 -6.58
N GLY A 86 -17.68 11.05 -5.88
CA GLY A 86 -17.86 10.83 -4.45
C GLY A 86 -19.02 9.90 -4.07
N LYS A 87 -19.67 9.23 -5.04
CA LYS A 87 -20.68 8.23 -4.68
C LYS A 87 -20.02 6.97 -4.13
N PHE A 88 -20.22 6.72 -2.86
CA PHE A 88 -19.77 5.52 -2.16
C PHE A 88 -20.71 4.34 -2.36
N THR A 89 -20.17 3.14 -2.48
CA THR A 89 -20.92 1.88 -2.51
C THR A 89 -20.19 0.85 -1.67
N LEU A 90 -20.87 0.28 -0.69
CA LEU A 90 -20.41 -0.83 0.10
C LEU A 90 -20.53 -2.12 -0.71
N LEU A 91 -19.43 -2.79 -1.00
CA LEU A 91 -19.40 -4.03 -1.78
C LEU A 91 -19.50 -5.26 -0.89
N HIS A 92 -18.84 -5.24 0.26
CA HIS A 92 -18.91 -6.33 1.23
C HIS A 92 -18.54 -5.83 2.63
N THR A 93 -19.19 -6.40 3.64
CA THR A 93 -18.83 -6.23 5.06
C THR A 93 -18.41 -7.57 5.61
N PHE A 94 -17.20 -7.64 6.14
CA PHE A 94 -16.75 -8.81 6.90
C PHE A 94 -17.41 -8.80 8.27
N ALA A 95 -18.07 -9.91 8.60
CA ALA A 95 -18.82 -9.98 9.84
C ALA A 95 -17.88 -9.93 11.04
N ALA A 96 -18.31 -9.24 12.09
CA ALA A 96 -17.73 -9.40 13.42
C ALA A 96 -17.91 -10.86 13.86
N GLY A 97 -16.81 -11.52 14.17
CA GLY A 97 -16.87 -12.91 14.63
C GLY A 97 -17.28 -12.99 16.10
N THR A 98 -18.17 -13.90 16.43
CA THR A 98 -18.37 -14.32 17.83
C THR A 98 -17.23 -15.25 18.22
N ASN A 99 -16.61 -15.02 19.39
CA ASN A 99 -15.48 -15.82 19.87
C ASN A 99 -14.26 -15.85 18.91
N LYS A 100 -14.01 -14.75 18.19
CA LYS A 100 -12.89 -14.61 17.23
C LYS A 100 -12.90 -15.65 16.10
N ASN A 101 -14.06 -16.13 15.72
CA ASN A 101 -14.24 -17.00 14.56
C ASN A 101 -14.72 -16.15 13.37
N TYR A 102 -13.87 -15.99 12.36
CA TYR A 102 -14.11 -15.19 11.17
C TYR A 102 -14.09 -16.08 9.91
N PRO A 103 -15.13 -16.87 9.65
CA PRO A 103 -15.08 -17.90 8.60
C PRO A 103 -14.90 -17.31 7.18
N ASN A 104 -15.29 -16.05 6.99
CA ASN A 104 -15.18 -15.34 5.71
C ASN A 104 -14.05 -14.31 5.70
N GLY A 105 -13.20 -14.28 6.72
CA GLY A 105 -12.09 -13.34 6.86
C GLY A 105 -12.39 -12.17 7.79
N ASN A 106 -11.32 -11.44 8.11
CA ASN A 106 -11.32 -10.24 8.96
C ASN A 106 -10.11 -9.39 8.64
N LEU A 107 -10.20 -8.08 8.74
CA LEU A 107 -9.20 -7.08 8.35
C LEU A 107 -8.76 -7.29 6.89
N PRO A 108 -9.60 -6.89 5.91
CA PRO A 108 -9.22 -6.92 4.51
C PRO A 108 -8.08 -5.92 4.27
N GLY A 109 -7.08 -6.35 3.51
CA GLY A 109 -5.96 -5.54 3.09
C GLY A 109 -6.09 -5.09 1.63
N PHE A 110 -4.99 -5.22 0.88
CA PHE A 110 -4.93 -4.79 -0.52
C PHE A 110 -5.97 -5.47 -1.41
N VAL A 111 -6.53 -4.68 -2.33
CA VAL A 111 -7.45 -5.16 -3.36
C VAL A 111 -6.84 -5.01 -4.74
N THR A 112 -7.29 -5.85 -5.68
CA THR A 112 -6.91 -5.78 -7.09
C THR A 112 -8.08 -6.16 -7.99
N GLU A 113 -8.06 -5.71 -9.25
CA GLU A 113 -9.03 -6.13 -10.27
C GLU A 113 -8.48 -7.33 -11.04
N GLY A 114 -9.26 -8.41 -11.10
CA GLY A 114 -8.94 -9.57 -11.92
C GLY A 114 -9.30 -9.39 -13.38
N SER A 115 -8.77 -10.26 -14.26
CA SER A 115 -9.09 -10.27 -15.70
C SER A 115 -10.57 -10.54 -15.99
N ASP A 116 -11.34 -11.04 -15.04
CA ASP A 116 -12.79 -11.22 -15.11
C ASP A 116 -13.59 -9.98 -14.66
N GLY A 117 -12.90 -8.88 -14.39
CA GLY A 117 -13.49 -7.60 -13.97
C GLY A 117 -14.00 -7.57 -12.53
N LYS A 118 -13.75 -8.61 -11.72
CA LYS A 118 -14.12 -8.61 -10.30
C LYS A 118 -12.98 -8.07 -9.45
N ILE A 119 -13.33 -7.67 -8.24
CA ILE A 119 -12.38 -7.22 -7.21
C ILE A 119 -11.98 -8.43 -6.36
N TYR A 120 -10.69 -8.62 -6.22
CA TYR A 120 -10.06 -9.66 -5.43
C TYR A 120 -9.29 -9.03 -4.27
N GLY A 121 -9.16 -9.75 -3.18
CA GLY A 121 -8.36 -9.32 -2.05
C GLY A 121 -8.12 -10.46 -1.07
N THR A 122 -7.29 -10.17 -0.10
CA THR A 122 -7.04 -11.09 1.03
C THR A 122 -7.42 -10.42 2.33
N THR A 123 -7.61 -11.22 3.36
CA THR A 123 -7.78 -10.73 4.73
C THR A 123 -6.61 -11.19 5.59
N LEU A 124 -6.29 -10.41 6.61
CA LEU A 124 -5.18 -10.73 7.52
C LEU A 124 -5.53 -11.91 8.44
N PHE A 125 -6.78 -11.97 8.89
CA PHE A 125 -7.26 -12.99 9.83
C PHE A 125 -8.50 -13.71 9.31
N GLY A 126 -8.82 -14.83 9.97
CA GLY A 126 -10.00 -15.62 9.68
C GLY A 126 -9.72 -16.82 8.77
N GLY A 127 -10.78 -17.39 8.20
CA GLY A 127 -10.71 -18.57 7.36
C GLY A 127 -10.83 -19.86 8.15
N VAL A 128 -9.72 -20.46 8.54
CA VAL A 128 -9.71 -21.68 9.38
C VAL A 128 -9.62 -21.26 10.83
N GLY A 129 -10.62 -21.62 11.64
CA GLY A 129 -10.66 -21.30 13.06
C GLY A 129 -9.86 -22.29 13.89
N GLY A 130 -9.43 -21.87 15.08
CA GLY A 130 -8.91 -22.82 16.08
C GLY A 130 -7.86 -22.32 17.04
N CYS A 131 -7.63 -21.02 17.21
CA CYS A 131 -6.68 -20.53 18.19
C CYS A 131 -7.25 -19.48 19.15
N ASN A 132 -6.61 -19.35 20.33
CA ASN A 132 -7.00 -18.39 21.37
C ASN A 132 -6.47 -17.00 21.02
N GLY A 133 -7.13 -16.26 20.14
CA GLY A 133 -6.68 -14.93 19.79
C GLY A 133 -7.12 -14.47 18.40
N TYR A 134 -6.35 -13.61 17.77
CA TYR A 134 -6.49 -13.26 16.35
C TYR A 134 -6.01 -14.44 15.54
N CYS A 135 -6.92 -15.17 14.91
CA CYS A 135 -6.64 -16.49 14.41
C CYS A 135 -7.02 -16.69 12.96
N GLY A 136 -6.32 -17.62 12.36
CA GLY A 136 -6.34 -17.91 10.94
C GLY A 136 -5.36 -17.03 10.17
N SER A 137 -4.97 -17.53 9.02
CA SER A 137 -4.05 -16.85 8.10
C SER A 137 -4.80 -16.08 7.02
N GLY A 138 -6.07 -15.78 7.28
CA GLY A 138 -6.91 -15.03 6.37
C GLY A 138 -7.61 -15.87 5.31
N VAL A 139 -8.28 -15.18 4.40
CA VAL A 139 -8.93 -15.76 3.23
C VAL A 139 -8.56 -14.97 1.97
N LEU A 140 -8.55 -15.65 0.84
CA LEU A 140 -8.64 -15.04 -0.48
C LEU A 140 -10.11 -14.95 -0.87
N TYR A 141 -10.55 -13.79 -1.30
CA TYR A 141 -11.95 -13.56 -1.71
C TYR A 141 -12.03 -12.85 -3.05
N ARG A 142 -13.23 -12.90 -3.63
CA ARG A 142 -13.63 -12.02 -4.72
C ARG A 142 -15.04 -11.49 -4.53
N VAL A 143 -15.31 -10.33 -5.12
CA VAL A 143 -16.64 -9.70 -5.15
C VAL A 143 -16.83 -8.95 -6.47
N SER A 144 -18.04 -8.86 -6.97
CA SER A 144 -18.31 -8.04 -8.17
C SER A 144 -18.22 -6.54 -7.85
N LYS A 145 -18.00 -5.72 -8.86
CA LYS A 145 -18.00 -4.25 -8.76
C LYS A 145 -19.32 -3.64 -8.27
N THR A 146 -20.40 -4.44 -8.23
CA THR A 146 -21.72 -4.05 -7.71
C THR A 146 -21.99 -4.57 -6.28
N GLY A 147 -21.04 -5.26 -5.67
CA GLY A 147 -21.19 -5.84 -4.32
C GLY A 147 -21.94 -7.18 -4.29
N THR A 148 -22.32 -7.73 -5.44
CA THR A 148 -22.96 -9.04 -5.51
C THR A 148 -21.94 -10.17 -5.65
N GLY A 149 -22.33 -11.40 -5.29
CA GLY A 149 -21.52 -12.58 -5.56
C GLY A 149 -20.20 -12.61 -4.80
N PHE A 150 -20.18 -12.09 -3.56
CA PHE A 150 -19.03 -12.30 -2.66
C PHE A 150 -18.75 -13.80 -2.50
N GLN A 151 -17.50 -14.18 -2.64
CA GLN A 151 -17.07 -15.57 -2.55
C GLN A 151 -15.68 -15.66 -1.92
N VAL A 152 -15.55 -16.51 -0.90
CA VAL A 152 -14.26 -16.99 -0.41
C VAL A 152 -13.76 -18.05 -1.38
N LEU A 153 -12.61 -17.82 -1.99
CA LEU A 153 -11.98 -18.72 -2.95
C LEU A 153 -11.04 -19.71 -2.26
N HIS A 154 -10.31 -19.22 -1.25
CA HIS A 154 -9.38 -20.03 -0.50
C HIS A 154 -9.35 -19.57 0.97
N LYS A 155 -9.22 -20.51 1.89
CA LYS A 155 -8.96 -20.27 3.30
C LYS A 155 -7.53 -20.67 3.58
N PHE A 156 -6.68 -19.69 3.83
CA PHE A 156 -5.28 -19.94 4.12
C PHE A 156 -5.08 -20.77 5.37
N CYS A 157 -3.96 -21.48 5.44
CA CYS A 157 -3.64 -22.40 6.53
C CYS A 157 -4.70 -23.51 6.73
N SER A 158 -5.37 -23.91 5.66
CA SER A 158 -6.35 -24.98 5.66
C SER A 158 -5.73 -26.38 5.62
N GLN A 159 -4.46 -26.45 5.22
CA GLN A 159 -3.68 -27.67 5.19
C GLN A 159 -2.77 -27.79 6.42
N SER A 160 -2.34 -29.02 6.72
CA SER A 160 -1.42 -29.27 7.84
C SER A 160 -0.16 -28.41 7.73
N ASN A 161 0.26 -27.80 8.83
CA ASN A 161 1.42 -26.90 8.89
C ASN A 161 1.31 -25.68 7.97
N CYS A 162 0.10 -25.27 7.60
CA CYS A 162 -0.15 -24.13 6.74
C CYS A 162 0.60 -24.19 5.38
N THR A 163 0.80 -25.38 4.83
CA THR A 163 1.55 -25.56 3.56
C THR A 163 0.91 -24.82 2.38
N ASP A 164 -0.36 -24.44 2.51
CA ASP A 164 -1.12 -23.65 1.55
C ASP A 164 -1.02 -22.12 1.77
N GLY A 165 -0.07 -21.67 2.60
CA GLY A 165 0.28 -20.25 2.74
C GLY A 165 -0.61 -19.46 3.69
N GLY A 166 -0.42 -18.15 3.67
CA GLY A 166 -1.19 -17.13 4.38
C GLY A 166 -1.69 -16.03 3.45
N GLY A 167 -2.45 -15.07 3.98
CA GLY A 167 -2.86 -13.88 3.24
C GLY A 167 -1.65 -13.03 2.85
N GLY A 168 -1.75 -12.37 1.70
CA GLY A 168 -0.72 -11.47 1.19
C GLY A 168 -1.25 -10.61 0.05
N ARG A 169 -0.45 -9.65 -0.40
CA ARG A 169 -0.82 -8.78 -1.53
C ARG A 169 -0.98 -9.62 -2.80
N VAL A 170 -2.05 -9.32 -3.56
CA VAL A 170 -2.34 -10.00 -4.83
C VAL A 170 -2.21 -9.00 -5.97
N VAL A 171 -1.46 -9.37 -7.01
CA VAL A 171 -1.20 -8.54 -8.18
C VAL A 171 -1.55 -9.27 -9.48
N PRO A 172 -2.00 -8.57 -10.54
CA PRO A 172 -2.31 -9.20 -11.81
C PRO A 172 -1.04 -9.58 -12.59
N GLY A 173 -1.02 -10.79 -13.15
CA GLY A 173 -0.05 -11.22 -14.13
C GLY A 173 -0.50 -10.92 -15.56
N ILE A 174 0.45 -10.84 -16.50
CA ILE A 174 0.16 -10.61 -17.93
C ILE A 174 -0.56 -11.80 -18.59
N ASP A 175 -0.52 -12.97 -17.97
CA ASP A 175 -1.19 -14.19 -18.38
C ASP A 175 -2.70 -14.23 -18.00
N GLY A 176 -3.19 -13.15 -17.38
CA GLY A 176 -4.57 -13.04 -16.91
C GLY A 176 -4.85 -13.73 -15.59
N ASN A 177 -3.87 -14.39 -14.98
CA ASN A 177 -3.95 -14.91 -13.63
C ASN A 177 -3.58 -13.80 -12.62
N LEU A 178 -3.91 -14.05 -11.37
CA LEU A 178 -3.46 -13.24 -10.24
C LEU A 178 -2.37 -14.01 -9.48
N TYR A 179 -1.40 -13.30 -8.95
CA TYR A 179 -0.32 -13.87 -8.15
C TYR A 179 -0.21 -13.13 -6.84
N GLY A 180 0.21 -13.82 -5.80
CA GLY A 180 0.47 -13.20 -4.49
C GLY A 180 1.61 -13.88 -3.78
N ALA A 181 2.24 -13.13 -2.87
CA ALA A 181 3.23 -13.67 -1.95
C ALA A 181 2.67 -13.64 -0.54
N SER A 182 2.81 -14.73 0.19
CA SER A 182 2.36 -14.85 1.57
C SER A 182 3.54 -14.86 2.52
N PHE A 183 3.47 -14.07 3.57
CA PHE A 183 4.49 -13.95 4.61
C PHE A 183 4.77 -15.29 5.34
N GLN A 184 3.78 -16.15 5.47
CA GLN A 184 3.87 -17.42 6.21
C GLN A 184 3.34 -18.58 5.38
N GLY A 185 3.56 -19.79 5.87
CA GLY A 185 3.16 -21.03 5.19
C GLY A 185 4.26 -21.61 4.34
N GLY A 186 3.90 -22.62 3.56
CA GLY A 186 4.86 -23.37 2.76
C GLY A 186 5.44 -24.59 3.49
N THR A 187 6.44 -25.21 2.88
CA THR A 187 6.98 -26.51 3.33
C THR A 187 8.24 -26.41 4.19
N ALA A 188 8.92 -25.27 4.17
CA ALA A 188 10.13 -25.04 4.95
C ALA A 188 9.79 -24.59 6.39
N ASN A 189 10.76 -24.66 7.30
CA ASN A 189 10.59 -24.33 8.70
C ASN A 189 11.42 -23.09 9.08
N CYS A 190 10.75 -21.98 9.31
CA CYS A 190 11.34 -20.69 9.69
C CYS A 190 11.02 -20.28 11.16
N GLY A 191 10.94 -21.25 12.04
CA GLY A 191 10.73 -21.04 13.45
C GLY A 191 9.35 -21.38 13.97
N SER A 192 9.18 -21.36 15.29
CA SER A 192 7.97 -21.84 15.96
C SER A 192 6.79 -20.86 15.97
N PHE A 193 7.04 -19.59 15.66
CA PHE A 193 5.99 -18.56 15.64
C PHE A 193 5.28 -18.44 14.29
N TYR A 194 5.97 -18.77 13.19
CA TYR A 194 5.45 -18.70 11.83
C TYR A 194 5.41 -20.11 11.25
N HIS A 195 4.25 -20.51 10.77
CA HIS A 195 4.11 -21.79 10.08
C HIS A 195 4.68 -21.67 8.68
N GLY A 196 5.97 -22.05 8.51
CA GLY A 196 6.67 -21.99 7.22
C GLY A 196 7.37 -20.63 6.96
N CYS A 197 7.93 -20.50 5.76
CA CYS A 197 8.82 -19.40 5.36
C CYS A 197 8.18 -18.47 4.32
N GLY A 198 6.96 -18.75 3.93
CA GLY A 198 6.24 -18.02 2.90
C GLY A 198 6.03 -18.84 1.62
N THR A 199 5.12 -18.36 0.80
CA THR A 199 4.80 -18.97 -0.51
C THR A 199 4.57 -17.91 -1.56
N ILE A 200 4.72 -18.26 -2.85
CA ILE A 200 4.07 -17.57 -3.96
C ILE A 200 2.91 -18.44 -4.43
N PHE A 201 1.75 -17.84 -4.58
CA PHE A 201 0.55 -18.52 -5.04
C PHE A 201 -0.02 -17.88 -6.30
N ARG A 202 -0.80 -18.66 -7.05
CA ARG A 202 -1.53 -18.24 -8.23
C ARG A 202 -3.03 -18.44 -8.04
N VAL A 203 -3.81 -17.51 -8.59
CA VAL A 203 -5.27 -17.59 -8.65
C VAL A 203 -5.71 -17.44 -10.10
N THR A 204 -6.56 -18.35 -10.56
CA THR A 204 -7.15 -18.28 -11.91
C THR A 204 -8.53 -17.61 -11.81
N PRO A 205 -8.71 -16.37 -12.30
CA PRO A 205 -9.96 -15.63 -12.13
C PRO A 205 -11.19 -16.35 -12.71
N ALA A 206 -11.02 -17.01 -13.86
CA ALA A 206 -12.10 -17.70 -14.55
C ALA A 206 -12.77 -18.80 -13.71
N THR A 207 -11.97 -19.53 -12.92
CA THR A 207 -12.43 -20.67 -12.12
C THR A 207 -12.44 -20.40 -10.62
N GLY A 208 -11.65 -19.42 -10.15
CA GLY A 208 -11.36 -19.20 -8.75
C GLY A 208 -10.36 -20.21 -8.16
N ALA A 209 -9.69 -21.00 -8.99
CA ALA A 209 -8.71 -22.00 -8.54
C ALA A 209 -7.50 -21.30 -7.91
N TYR A 210 -7.07 -21.85 -6.78
CA TYR A 210 -5.89 -21.43 -6.01
C TYR A 210 -4.81 -22.52 -6.09
N GLU A 211 -3.55 -22.11 -6.20
CA GLU A 211 -2.41 -23.01 -6.26
C GLU A 211 -1.17 -22.34 -5.67
N VAL A 212 -0.42 -23.05 -4.82
CA VAL A 212 0.94 -22.65 -4.42
C VAL A 212 1.89 -23.01 -5.55
N VAL A 213 2.56 -22.01 -6.12
CA VAL A 213 3.49 -22.19 -7.26
C VAL A 213 4.96 -22.13 -6.82
N PHE A 214 5.24 -21.63 -5.62
CA PHE A 214 6.58 -21.64 -5.05
C PHE A 214 6.52 -21.63 -3.51
N ASN A 215 7.48 -22.33 -2.88
CA ASN A 215 7.69 -22.31 -1.42
C ASN A 215 9.06 -21.71 -1.13
N PHE A 216 9.11 -20.66 -0.30
CA PHE A 216 10.37 -20.09 0.14
C PHE A 216 11.20 -21.10 0.94
N PRO A 217 12.50 -21.26 0.63
CA PRO A 217 13.30 -22.37 1.15
C PRO A 217 13.69 -22.21 2.64
N GLY A 218 13.64 -21.00 3.22
CA GLY A 218 13.96 -20.77 4.62
C GLY A 218 15.44 -20.83 4.98
N THR A 219 16.33 -20.82 4.00
CA THR A 219 17.78 -20.83 4.23
C THR A 219 18.42 -19.45 4.13
N SER A 220 17.94 -18.65 3.20
CA SER A 220 18.34 -17.26 2.96
C SER A 220 17.14 -16.38 2.63
N ASP A 221 16.06 -16.98 2.19
CA ASP A 221 14.86 -16.32 1.67
C ASP A 221 13.65 -16.78 2.46
N GLU A 222 13.02 -15.86 3.18
CA GLU A 222 11.85 -16.10 4.02
C GLU A 222 11.05 -14.80 4.23
N PHE A 223 9.77 -14.95 4.54
CA PHE A 223 8.90 -13.83 4.90
C PHE A 223 8.82 -12.73 3.84
N PRO A 224 8.31 -13.02 2.62
CA PRO A 224 8.16 -12.01 1.59
C PRO A 224 7.26 -10.87 2.08
N SER A 225 7.73 -9.62 1.91
CA SER A 225 7.06 -8.41 2.39
C SER A 225 6.47 -7.57 1.27
N SER A 226 7.09 -7.54 0.08
CA SER A 226 6.55 -6.87 -1.10
C SER A 226 6.48 -7.80 -2.30
N PHE A 227 5.59 -7.49 -3.25
CA PHE A 227 5.39 -8.30 -4.44
C PHE A 227 4.80 -7.46 -5.57
N ILE A 228 5.51 -7.34 -6.69
CA ILE A 228 5.11 -6.55 -7.84
C ILE A 228 5.26 -7.35 -9.14
N ALA A 229 4.41 -7.05 -10.12
CA ALA A 229 4.51 -7.60 -11.46
C ALA A 229 5.39 -6.71 -12.34
N ALA A 230 6.30 -7.32 -13.10
CA ALA A 230 7.07 -6.66 -14.15
C ALA A 230 6.37 -6.79 -15.51
N SER A 231 6.73 -5.90 -16.44
CA SER A 231 6.10 -5.84 -17.78
C SER A 231 6.42 -7.05 -18.66
N ASP A 232 7.43 -7.83 -18.31
CA ASP A 232 7.82 -9.06 -19.01
C ASP A 232 7.08 -10.31 -18.51
N GLY A 233 6.20 -10.17 -17.53
CA GLY A 233 5.42 -11.25 -16.95
C GLY A 233 6.10 -11.97 -15.80
N THR A 234 7.23 -11.47 -15.36
CA THR A 234 7.91 -11.94 -14.15
C THR A 234 7.48 -11.13 -12.92
N PHE A 235 7.86 -11.58 -11.75
CA PHE A 235 7.54 -10.92 -10.49
C PHE A 235 8.82 -10.66 -9.70
N TYR A 236 8.83 -9.52 -9.03
CA TYR A 236 9.87 -9.17 -8.10
C TYR A 236 9.27 -8.86 -6.73
N GLY A 237 10.08 -9.03 -5.71
CA GLY A 237 9.67 -8.72 -4.35
C GLY A 237 10.85 -8.64 -3.41
N LEU A 238 10.54 -8.26 -2.18
CA LEU A 238 11.50 -8.24 -1.09
C LEU A 238 11.14 -9.33 -0.10
N ASP A 239 12.14 -9.94 0.49
CA ASP A 239 11.99 -10.90 1.57
C ASP A 239 13.00 -10.62 2.69
N SER A 240 12.73 -11.14 3.88
CA SER A 240 13.56 -10.97 5.06
C SER A 240 14.23 -12.28 5.40
N GLY A 241 15.43 -12.53 4.88
CA GLY A 241 16.20 -13.70 5.21
C GLY A 241 17.02 -13.54 6.51
N PRO A 242 17.61 -14.62 7.03
CA PRO A 242 18.44 -14.59 8.25
C PRO A 242 19.68 -13.71 8.13
N GLN A 243 20.10 -13.41 6.91
CA GLN A 243 21.27 -12.56 6.60
C GLN A 243 20.89 -11.11 6.30
N GLY A 244 19.60 -10.79 6.28
CA GLY A 244 19.08 -9.47 5.96
C GLY A 244 17.96 -9.48 4.92
N GLN A 245 17.83 -8.39 4.21
CA GLN A 245 16.83 -8.24 3.17
C GLN A 245 17.36 -8.73 1.84
N ASN A 246 16.50 -9.39 1.05
CA ASN A 246 16.82 -9.82 -0.30
C ASN A 246 15.84 -9.21 -1.30
N LEU A 247 16.33 -9.03 -2.52
CA LEU A 247 15.49 -8.82 -3.71
C LEU A 247 15.33 -10.17 -4.39
N PHE A 248 14.11 -10.66 -4.56
CA PHE A 248 13.85 -11.88 -5.29
C PHE A 248 13.16 -11.62 -6.62
N HIS A 249 13.37 -12.58 -7.54
CA HIS A 249 12.78 -12.62 -8.86
C HIS A 249 12.13 -13.99 -9.10
N PHE A 250 10.88 -14.00 -9.54
CA PHE A 250 10.12 -15.20 -9.82
C PHE A 250 9.55 -15.18 -11.25
N THR A 251 9.82 -16.25 -12.02
CA THR A 251 9.30 -16.45 -13.37
C THR A 251 8.25 -17.55 -13.37
N PRO A 252 6.96 -17.22 -13.45
CA PRO A 252 5.88 -18.21 -13.35
C PRO A 252 5.91 -19.27 -14.45
N ALA A 253 6.30 -18.89 -15.67
CA ALA A 253 6.31 -19.78 -16.84
C ALA A 253 7.26 -20.96 -16.67
N THR A 254 8.34 -20.79 -15.92
CA THR A 254 9.36 -21.83 -15.69
C THR A 254 9.41 -22.31 -14.25
N GLY A 255 8.74 -21.61 -13.32
CA GLY A 255 8.89 -21.84 -11.89
C GLY A 255 10.26 -21.43 -11.34
N THR A 256 11.03 -20.64 -12.10
CA THR A 256 12.39 -20.25 -11.70
C THR A 256 12.31 -19.14 -10.65
N PHE A 257 13.04 -19.33 -9.55
CA PHE A 257 13.21 -18.36 -8.49
C PHE A 257 14.70 -18.02 -8.34
N GLN A 258 14.99 -16.76 -8.17
CA GLN A 258 16.32 -16.23 -7.88
C GLN A 258 16.19 -15.18 -6.79
N SER A 259 17.17 -15.10 -5.91
CA SER A 259 17.24 -14.03 -4.95
C SER A 259 18.68 -13.55 -4.77
N VAL A 260 18.82 -12.31 -4.33
CA VAL A 260 20.10 -11.67 -4.09
C VAL A 260 20.02 -10.82 -2.82
N ALA A 261 21.01 -10.96 -1.95
CA ALA A 261 21.09 -10.21 -0.70
C ALA A 261 21.33 -8.72 -0.96
N LEU A 262 20.51 -7.87 -0.35
CA LEU A 262 20.69 -6.43 -0.33
C LEU A 262 21.55 -6.05 0.87
N ASN A 263 22.81 -5.69 0.60
CA ASN A 263 23.77 -5.36 1.65
C ASN A 263 23.57 -3.90 2.11
N PHE A 264 22.56 -3.64 2.91
CA PHE A 264 22.36 -2.33 3.51
C PHE A 264 23.45 -2.02 4.52
N PRO A 265 24.13 -0.87 4.39
CA PRO A 265 25.11 -0.46 5.38
C PRO A 265 24.38 -0.04 6.65
N SER A 266 24.36 -0.89 7.65
CA SER A 266 23.78 -0.58 8.95
C SER A 266 24.72 -1.02 10.08
N PRO A 267 25.32 -0.08 10.83
CA PRO A 267 26.13 -0.41 11.99
C PRO A 267 25.32 -0.87 13.20
N ASN A 268 24.04 -0.55 13.29
CA ASN A 268 23.22 -0.75 14.50
C ASN A 268 22.00 -1.67 14.31
N GLY A 269 21.87 -2.33 13.18
CA GLY A 269 20.75 -3.23 12.90
C GLY A 269 20.37 -3.25 11.42
N LEU A 270 19.55 -4.23 11.04
CA LEU A 270 19.00 -4.28 9.69
C LEU A 270 17.95 -3.18 9.52
N PRO A 271 17.96 -2.43 8.41
CA PRO A 271 16.87 -1.52 8.11
C PRO A 271 15.56 -2.30 7.97
N SER A 272 14.49 -1.75 8.47
CA SER A 272 13.16 -2.18 8.04
C SER A 272 12.91 -1.61 6.66
N ILE A 273 12.64 -2.47 5.70
CA ILE A 273 12.23 -2.03 4.37
C ILE A 273 10.71 -1.98 4.35
N GLY A 274 10.15 -0.87 3.85
CA GLY A 274 8.72 -0.74 3.63
C GLY A 274 8.20 -1.78 2.62
N GLU A 275 6.92 -2.07 2.66
CA GLU A 275 6.25 -3.02 1.76
C GLU A 275 6.17 -2.53 0.30
N SER A 276 6.65 -1.31 0.04
CA SER A 276 6.55 -0.68 -1.28
C SER A 276 7.82 -0.88 -2.11
N LEU A 277 7.64 -1.49 -3.27
CA LEU A 277 8.66 -1.64 -4.30
C LEU A 277 8.11 -1.07 -5.63
N ALA A 278 8.92 -0.34 -6.36
CA ALA A 278 8.56 0.23 -7.66
C ALA A 278 9.68 0.01 -8.68
N VAL A 279 9.32 -0.07 -9.97
CA VAL A 279 10.29 -0.13 -11.07
C VAL A 279 10.42 1.29 -11.64
N GLY A 280 11.64 1.82 -11.66
CA GLY A 280 11.94 3.09 -12.27
C GLY A 280 12.00 3.03 -13.79
N ALA A 281 11.97 4.18 -14.45
CA ALA A 281 12.09 4.28 -15.91
C ALA A 281 13.44 3.77 -16.46
N ASN A 282 14.47 3.70 -15.60
CA ASN A 282 15.78 3.12 -15.90
C ASN A 282 15.84 1.59 -15.74
N GLY A 283 14.74 0.97 -15.35
CA GLY A 283 14.65 -0.48 -15.08
C GLY A 283 15.19 -0.92 -13.72
N ASN A 284 15.69 0.01 -12.89
CA ASN A 284 16.11 -0.29 -11.53
C ASN A 284 14.91 -0.36 -10.59
N PHE A 285 15.10 -1.05 -9.46
CA PHE A 285 14.11 -1.13 -8.40
C PHE A 285 14.36 -0.05 -7.36
N TYR A 286 13.27 0.50 -6.86
CA TYR A 286 13.24 1.52 -5.83
C TYR A 286 12.30 1.08 -4.72
N GLY A 287 12.70 1.34 -3.48
CA GLY A 287 11.87 1.08 -2.32
C GLY A 287 12.18 2.05 -1.19
N LEU A 288 11.37 2.00 -0.16
CA LEU A 288 11.52 2.84 1.02
C LEU A 288 12.22 2.06 2.12
N TYR A 289 13.09 2.70 2.88
CA TYR A 289 13.76 2.08 4.02
C TYR A 289 13.68 2.97 5.27
N HIS A 290 13.68 2.32 6.42
CA HIS A 290 13.72 2.95 7.74
C HIS A 290 14.79 2.28 8.61
N ILE A 291 15.64 3.06 9.27
CA ILE A 291 16.65 2.57 10.20
C ILE A 291 16.21 2.86 11.62
N TYR A 292 15.87 1.82 12.38
CA TYR A 292 15.48 1.95 13.78
C TYR A 292 16.59 2.54 14.64
N GLY A 293 16.23 3.52 15.49
CA GLY A 293 17.14 4.16 16.43
C GLY A 293 18.01 5.27 15.87
N GLU A 294 17.96 5.49 14.57
CA GLU A 294 18.54 6.65 13.88
C GLU A 294 17.42 7.34 13.09
N SER A 295 17.50 8.66 12.91
CA SER A 295 16.57 9.39 12.07
C SER A 295 16.89 9.17 10.58
N GLY A 296 16.89 7.89 10.14
CA GLY A 296 17.30 7.47 8.82
C GLY A 296 16.17 6.83 8.06
N GLU A 297 15.32 7.64 7.44
CA GLU A 297 14.38 7.19 6.41
C GLU A 297 14.88 7.60 5.04
N GLY A 298 14.58 6.79 4.01
CA GLY A 298 15.04 7.12 2.68
C GLY A 298 14.46 6.24 1.58
N LEU A 299 14.85 6.62 0.38
CA LEU A 299 14.66 5.83 -0.83
C LEU A 299 15.94 5.01 -1.07
N PHE A 300 15.80 3.75 -1.42
CA PHE A 300 16.90 2.99 -2.01
C PHE A 300 16.66 2.76 -3.49
N GLU A 301 17.76 2.62 -4.23
CA GLU A 301 17.78 2.18 -5.61
C GLU A 301 18.70 0.96 -5.72
N VAL A 302 18.28 -0.04 -6.50
CA VAL A 302 19.08 -1.24 -6.76
C VAL A 302 18.82 -1.76 -8.17
N GLN A 303 19.84 -2.31 -8.83
CA GLN A 303 19.68 -2.98 -10.11
C GLN A 303 18.94 -4.32 -9.95
N PRO A 304 18.34 -4.86 -11.04
CA PRO A 304 17.63 -6.14 -11.00
C PRO A 304 18.46 -7.35 -10.53
N ASP A 305 19.77 -7.29 -10.69
CA ASP A 305 20.72 -8.29 -10.20
C ASP A 305 21.19 -8.07 -8.77
N GLY A 306 20.61 -7.10 -8.06
CA GLY A 306 20.96 -6.71 -6.69
C GLY A 306 22.23 -5.87 -6.56
N SER A 307 22.91 -5.56 -7.66
CA SER A 307 24.10 -4.72 -7.64
C SER A 307 23.75 -3.24 -7.55
N ASN A 308 24.78 -2.42 -7.26
CA ASN A 308 24.69 -0.95 -7.21
C ASN A 308 23.59 -0.44 -6.27
N LEU A 309 23.43 -1.06 -5.10
CA LEU A 309 22.54 -0.53 -4.05
C LEU A 309 22.99 0.88 -3.67
N GLN A 310 22.11 1.84 -3.85
CA GLN A 310 22.30 3.23 -3.46
C GLN A 310 21.22 3.62 -2.44
N LEU A 311 21.60 4.44 -1.46
CA LEU A 311 20.70 4.96 -0.44
C LEU A 311 20.60 6.47 -0.58
N PHE A 312 19.39 6.98 -0.59
CA PHE A 312 19.06 8.39 -0.66
C PHE A 312 18.27 8.78 0.59
N PRO A 313 18.95 9.17 1.68
CA PRO A 313 18.25 9.58 2.88
C PRO A 313 17.47 10.86 2.65
N PHE A 314 16.22 10.88 3.04
CA PHE A 314 15.42 12.07 3.19
C PHE A 314 14.99 12.15 4.66
N TYR A 315 15.39 13.25 5.31
CA TYR A 315 15.02 13.43 6.72
C TYR A 315 13.63 14.02 6.78
N THR A 316 12.69 13.22 7.26
CA THR A 316 11.49 13.79 7.85
C THR A 316 11.86 14.20 9.27
N THR A 317 11.76 15.46 9.60
CA THR A 317 12.34 16.08 10.81
C THR A 317 11.63 15.68 12.10
N LEU A 318 10.98 14.51 12.20
CA LEU A 318 10.09 14.25 13.31
C LEU A 318 10.32 12.98 14.12
N ASN A 319 10.22 13.23 15.38
CA ASN A 319 10.11 12.39 16.56
C ASN A 319 9.09 11.26 16.42
N GLY A 320 9.51 10.10 15.95
CA GLY A 320 8.69 8.90 16.07
C GLY A 320 8.38 8.23 14.74
N GLY A 321 9.27 7.36 14.36
CA GLY A 321 9.25 6.48 13.23
C GLY A 321 7.90 5.90 12.82
N GLY A 322 7.38 6.38 11.72
CA GLY A 322 6.43 5.67 10.92
C GLY A 322 7.05 5.55 9.54
N ALA A 323 7.24 4.34 9.07
CA ALA A 323 7.75 4.11 7.74
C ALA A 323 6.80 4.75 6.71
N PRO A 324 7.32 5.41 5.67
CA PRO A 324 6.50 5.85 4.55
C PRO A 324 5.91 4.62 3.86
N ASP A 325 4.59 4.58 3.69
CA ASP A 325 3.89 3.36 3.28
C ASP A 325 3.64 3.24 1.77
N GLY A 326 3.48 4.34 1.07
CA GLY A 326 3.12 4.34 -0.35
C GLY A 326 4.20 4.94 -1.24
N LEU A 327 4.73 4.19 -2.21
CA LEU A 327 5.67 4.63 -3.22
C LEU A 327 5.04 4.53 -4.62
N LEU A 328 4.85 5.64 -5.28
CA LEU A 328 4.27 5.73 -6.63
C LEU A 328 5.26 6.36 -7.60
N LEU A 329 5.65 5.66 -8.66
CA LEU A 329 6.27 6.31 -9.82
C LEU A 329 5.16 6.93 -10.67
N ALA A 330 5.10 8.26 -10.73
CA ALA A 330 4.09 8.99 -11.47
C ALA A 330 4.53 9.30 -12.92
N THR A 331 3.58 9.76 -13.73
CA THR A 331 3.83 10.06 -15.17
C THR A 331 4.73 11.25 -15.41
N ASP A 332 5.05 12.06 -14.38
CA ASP A 332 6.09 13.10 -14.43
C ASP A 332 7.51 12.54 -14.27
N GLY A 333 7.63 11.23 -14.05
CA GLY A 333 8.87 10.52 -13.83
C GLY A 333 9.44 10.64 -12.43
N ASN A 334 8.74 11.29 -11.49
CA ASN A 334 9.16 11.39 -10.11
C ASN A 334 8.46 10.34 -9.22
N PHE A 335 9.07 10.06 -8.08
CA PHE A 335 8.42 9.30 -7.03
C PHE A 335 7.57 10.19 -6.15
N TRP A 336 6.34 9.78 -5.95
CA TRP A 336 5.41 10.36 -5.00
C TRP A 336 5.23 9.40 -3.84
N VAL A 337 5.37 9.89 -2.61
CA VAL A 337 5.38 9.09 -1.38
C VAL A 337 4.32 9.62 -0.45
N ALA A 338 3.50 8.73 0.07
CA ALA A 338 2.65 8.98 1.23
C ALA A 338 3.50 8.79 2.48
N ASP A 339 3.85 9.86 3.15
CA ASP A 339 4.60 9.83 4.40
C ASP A 339 3.64 9.85 5.58
N TYR A 340 3.54 8.74 6.28
CA TYR A 340 2.56 8.50 7.34
C TYR A 340 2.62 9.56 8.45
N ASN A 341 3.78 9.90 8.94
CA ASN A 341 3.93 10.90 9.99
C ASN A 341 4.18 12.32 9.46
N GLY A 342 4.92 12.45 8.38
CA GLY A 342 5.25 13.72 7.76
C GLY A 342 5.87 14.77 8.69
N SER A 343 6.03 15.98 8.17
CA SER A 343 6.65 17.10 8.90
C SER A 343 5.80 17.67 10.04
N THR A 344 4.51 17.41 10.03
CA THR A 344 3.55 17.91 11.04
C THR A 344 3.16 16.89 12.08
N GLY A 345 3.58 15.63 11.92
CA GLY A 345 3.14 14.49 12.73
C GLY A 345 1.75 13.95 12.35
N TYR A 346 1.20 14.39 11.20
CA TYR A 346 -0.12 13.96 10.69
C TYR A 346 -0.05 13.45 9.26
N GLY A 347 1.14 13.41 8.69
CA GLY A 347 1.44 12.94 7.36
C GLY A 347 1.60 14.03 6.31
N ASP A 348 2.39 13.68 5.29
CA ASP A 348 2.70 14.53 4.14
C ASP A 348 2.61 13.71 2.85
N ILE A 349 2.54 14.39 1.73
CA ILE A 349 2.87 13.82 0.43
C ILE A 349 4.16 14.48 -0.03
N ILE A 350 5.18 13.68 -0.26
CA ILE A 350 6.48 14.15 -0.72
C ILE A 350 6.77 13.67 -2.14
N THR A 351 7.56 14.46 -2.87
CA THR A 351 8.01 14.12 -4.22
C THR A 351 9.53 14.00 -4.22
N LEU A 352 10.04 12.90 -4.75
CA LEU A 352 11.45 12.56 -4.80
C LEU A 352 11.92 12.42 -6.25
N SER A 353 13.11 12.92 -6.56
CA SER A 353 13.77 12.72 -7.85
C SER A 353 14.34 11.30 -7.94
N PRO A 354 13.99 10.49 -8.95
CA PRO A 354 14.57 9.16 -9.12
C PRO A 354 16.10 9.20 -9.34
N SER A 355 16.59 10.22 -10.03
CA SER A 355 18.01 10.31 -10.41
C SER A 355 18.93 10.73 -9.27
N THR A 356 18.39 11.37 -8.23
CA THR A 356 19.19 11.91 -7.12
C THR A 356 18.67 11.52 -5.75
N GLY A 357 17.50 10.87 -5.67
CA GLY A 357 16.78 10.60 -4.43
C GLY A 357 16.37 11.84 -3.62
N LYS A 358 16.67 13.04 -4.16
CA LYS A 358 16.43 14.28 -3.42
C LYS A 358 14.97 14.64 -3.37
N LEU A 359 14.58 15.18 -2.22
CA LEU A 359 13.28 15.79 -2.01
C LEU A 359 13.11 16.99 -2.96
N ILE A 360 12.08 16.94 -3.79
CA ILE A 360 11.69 18.02 -4.70
C ILE A 360 10.67 18.93 -4.03
N GLN A 361 9.64 18.33 -3.41
CA GLN A 361 8.51 19.04 -2.84
C GLN A 361 7.94 18.29 -1.66
N THR A 362 7.44 19.02 -0.67
CA THR A 362 6.61 18.51 0.43
C THR A 362 5.27 19.22 0.36
N LEU A 363 4.20 18.44 0.31
CA LEU A 363 2.84 18.90 0.49
C LEU A 363 2.37 18.45 1.88
N THR A 364 2.01 19.41 2.73
CA THR A 364 1.55 19.18 4.11
C THR A 364 0.05 19.43 4.26
N PRO A 365 -0.80 18.67 3.56
CA PRO A 365 -2.23 18.95 3.54
C PRO A 365 -2.99 18.40 4.76
N PHE A 366 -2.34 17.51 5.51
CA PHE A 366 -2.98 16.72 6.56
C PHE A 366 -2.84 17.39 7.94
N GLY A 367 -3.79 17.10 8.82
CA GLY A 367 -3.78 17.64 10.19
C GLY A 367 -4.71 16.84 11.10
N GLY A 368 -4.32 16.63 12.34
CA GLY A 368 -4.91 15.68 13.28
C GLY A 368 -6.42 15.79 13.56
N SER A 369 -6.99 16.98 13.39
CA SER A 369 -8.45 17.20 13.49
C SER A 369 -9.05 17.72 12.18
N GLY A 370 -8.24 17.71 11.10
CA GLY A 370 -8.59 18.33 9.83
C GLY A 370 -9.62 17.52 9.03
N ALA A 371 -10.43 18.22 8.26
CA ALA A 371 -11.43 17.63 7.38
C ALA A 371 -10.79 16.75 6.29
N VAL A 372 -9.51 16.98 5.95
CA VAL A 372 -8.79 16.24 4.89
C VAL A 372 -8.35 14.87 5.36
N GLY A 373 -8.09 14.69 6.65
CA GLY A 373 -7.57 13.44 7.20
C GLY A 373 -6.18 13.56 7.78
N ALA A 374 -5.66 12.44 8.27
CA ALA A 374 -4.32 12.28 8.82
C ALA A 374 -3.79 10.87 8.52
N TYR A 375 -2.46 10.74 8.49
CA TYR A 375 -1.78 9.48 8.25
C TYR A 375 -2.15 8.87 6.90
N PRO A 376 -1.70 9.49 5.78
CA PRO A 376 -1.94 8.95 4.45
C PRO A 376 -1.32 7.55 4.32
N ALA A 377 -2.09 6.59 3.80
CA ALA A 377 -1.67 5.20 3.68
C ALA A 377 -1.14 4.89 2.27
N GLU A 378 -1.98 4.98 1.25
CA GLU A 378 -1.61 4.68 -0.14
C GLU A 378 -1.98 5.84 -1.05
N ILE A 379 -1.15 6.08 -2.07
CA ILE A 379 -1.47 7.00 -3.16
C ILE A 379 -1.32 6.30 -4.51
N ILE A 380 -2.24 6.60 -5.41
CA ILE A 380 -2.23 6.12 -6.79
C ILE A 380 -2.43 7.29 -7.74
N GLN A 381 -1.94 7.17 -8.97
CA GLN A 381 -2.29 8.08 -10.04
C GLN A 381 -3.42 7.51 -10.85
N ALA A 382 -4.51 8.26 -10.97
CA ALA A 382 -5.63 7.92 -11.82
C ALA A 382 -5.29 8.16 -13.30
N LYS A 383 -6.13 7.61 -14.19
CA LYS A 383 -5.95 7.72 -15.66
C LYS A 383 -5.95 9.16 -16.17
N ASP A 384 -6.61 10.08 -15.46
CA ASP A 384 -6.67 11.51 -15.81
C ASP A 384 -5.48 12.33 -15.26
N GLY A 385 -4.53 11.69 -14.57
CA GLY A 385 -3.37 12.32 -13.94
C GLY A 385 -3.61 12.80 -12.51
N THR A 386 -4.84 12.75 -11.99
CA THR A 386 -5.13 13.11 -10.61
C THR A 386 -4.55 12.07 -9.66
N LEU A 387 -3.92 12.49 -8.57
CA LEU A 387 -3.56 11.60 -7.48
C LEU A 387 -4.79 11.31 -6.62
N TRP A 388 -4.92 10.05 -6.22
CA TRP A 388 -5.94 9.59 -5.28
C TRP A 388 -5.26 8.84 -4.15
N GLY A 389 -5.84 8.94 -2.96
CA GLY A 389 -5.30 8.26 -1.81
C GLY A 389 -6.32 8.10 -0.70
N SER A 390 -5.88 7.44 0.35
CA SER A 390 -6.63 7.26 1.58
C SER A 390 -5.85 7.81 2.77
N THR A 391 -6.58 8.13 3.85
CA THR A 391 -5.98 8.46 5.14
C THR A 391 -6.50 7.52 6.20
N TYR A 392 -5.61 7.09 7.08
CA TYR A 392 -5.94 6.15 8.16
C TYR A 392 -6.87 6.77 9.22
N GLN A 393 -6.77 8.08 9.44
CA GLN A 393 -7.57 8.84 10.40
C GLN A 393 -8.05 10.16 9.79
N GLY A 394 -8.88 10.87 10.52
CA GLY A 394 -9.40 12.18 10.14
C GLY A 394 -10.76 12.11 9.44
N GLY A 395 -11.13 13.21 8.78
CA GLY A 395 -12.44 13.38 8.18
C GLY A 395 -13.39 14.12 9.10
N ASN A 396 -14.20 13.45 9.89
CA ASN A 396 -15.13 14.06 10.83
C ASN A 396 -14.75 13.69 12.26
N ALA A 397 -13.89 14.50 12.89
CA ALA A 397 -13.52 14.32 14.29
C ALA A 397 -14.63 14.83 15.20
N SER A 398 -15.36 13.94 15.86
CA SER A 398 -16.15 14.28 17.05
C SER A 398 -15.24 14.32 18.28
N ALA A 399 -15.61 15.10 19.30
CA ALA A 399 -14.79 15.34 20.48
C ALA A 399 -14.23 14.02 21.08
N GLY A 400 -12.90 13.86 21.00
CA GLY A 400 -12.17 12.71 21.56
C GLY A 400 -11.85 11.56 20.59
N HIS A 401 -12.22 11.65 19.30
CA HIS A 401 -11.87 10.68 18.28
C HIS A 401 -11.24 11.38 17.06
N PHE A 402 -10.16 10.83 16.54
CA PHE A 402 -9.42 11.39 15.41
C PHE A 402 -10.10 11.15 14.04
N GLY A 403 -11.34 10.63 14.02
CA GLY A 403 -12.03 10.21 12.79
C GLY A 403 -11.53 8.87 12.25
N ASP A 404 -12.23 8.37 11.23
CA ASP A 404 -12.07 6.99 10.74
C ASP A 404 -11.46 6.91 9.35
N GLY A 405 -10.89 8.03 8.90
CA GLY A 405 -10.20 8.15 7.63
C GLY A 405 -11.04 8.72 6.50
N THR A 406 -10.36 9.01 5.40
CA THR A 406 -10.96 9.59 4.18
C THR A 406 -10.44 8.91 2.93
N VAL A 407 -11.19 9.04 1.83
CA VAL A 407 -10.66 8.95 0.47
C VAL A 407 -10.55 10.37 -0.06
N PHE A 408 -9.41 10.72 -0.61
CA PHE A 408 -9.15 12.06 -1.16
C PHE A 408 -8.65 11.99 -2.61
N SER A 409 -8.80 13.10 -3.32
CA SER A 409 -8.16 13.36 -4.61
C SER A 409 -7.30 14.61 -4.53
N LEU A 410 -6.22 14.66 -5.31
CA LEU A 410 -5.26 15.77 -5.33
C LEU A 410 -4.79 16.03 -6.76
N SER A 411 -5.17 17.19 -7.30
CA SER A 411 -4.70 17.64 -8.62
C SER A 411 -3.40 18.39 -8.49
N VAL A 412 -2.32 17.82 -9.03
CA VAL A 412 -0.97 18.38 -9.02
C VAL A 412 -0.42 18.65 -10.42
N GLY A 413 -1.28 18.52 -11.46
CA GLY A 413 -0.91 18.78 -12.83
C GLY A 413 -0.11 17.67 -13.51
N LEU A 414 -0.20 16.42 -13.02
CA LEU A 414 0.44 15.29 -13.68
C LEU A 414 -0.22 14.99 -15.04
N PRO A 415 0.56 14.57 -16.04
CA PRO A 415 0.01 14.05 -17.28
C PRO A 415 -0.90 12.83 -17.03
N PRO A 416 -1.91 12.58 -17.88
CA PRO A 416 -2.68 11.34 -17.87
C PRO A 416 -1.79 10.09 -18.02
N LYS A 417 -2.24 8.96 -17.43
CA LYS A 417 -1.62 7.64 -17.60
C LYS A 417 -1.87 7.06 -18.97
#